data_ac27128f876bdc94fed0f10fa189763e
#
_entry.id   ac27128f876bdc94fed0f10fa189763e
#
_cell.length_a   1.000
_cell.length_b   1.000
_cell.length_c   1.000
_cell.angle_alpha   90.00
_cell.angle_beta   90.00
_cell.angle_gamma   90.00
#
_symmetry.space_group_name_H-M   'P 1'
#
loop_
_entity.id
_entity.type
_entity.pdbx_description
1 polymer ?
#
loop_
_entity_poly.entity_id
_entity_poly.type
_entity_poly.pdbx_seq_one_letter_code
_entity_poly.pdbx_strand_id
1 'polypeptide(L)'
;MGKNAIVGQSGGPTSVINASLAGVFESCKSRGADIVYGMCNGVAGLLEERVVDLSTVLTDDLDIELLKRTPSSFLGSCRYKLPDWHEDEAVYKKLFAILEKLNIGYFFYIGGNDSMDTIGKLADYGARIDSDIRFMGVPKTIDNDLMVTDHTPGYGSAAKYIGVVMKEIIRDATVYGTKYVTVVEIMGRNAGWLTAAAALAKSDDCEGVDMICLPEVPFNVDHFVEKVRVMQEKKPSIVIAVSEGVKLEDGRYVCELADDVHAVDAFGHKALTGTARFLANVVARNLDTKTRCI
;
A
#
# COMPACT_ATOMS: atom_id res chain seq x y z
N MET A 1 -5.46 -38.40 -7.66
CA MET A 1 -4.59 -37.29 -8.16
C MET A 1 -4.76 -36.13 -7.22
N GLY A 2 -3.66 -35.56 -6.77
CA GLY A 2 -3.68 -34.34 -5.94
C GLY A 2 -4.26 -33.15 -6.71
N LYS A 3 -4.70 -32.12 -5.98
CA LYS A 3 -5.13 -30.84 -6.58
C LYS A 3 -3.95 -29.89 -6.65
N ASN A 4 -3.87 -29.09 -7.70
CA ASN A 4 -2.88 -28.04 -7.83
C ASN A 4 -3.28 -26.79 -7.04
N ALA A 5 -2.30 -25.97 -6.68
CA ALA A 5 -2.50 -24.66 -6.13
C ALA A 5 -2.14 -23.58 -7.16
N ILE A 6 -2.77 -22.41 -7.04
CA ILE A 6 -2.40 -21.23 -7.81
C ILE A 6 -2.32 -20.01 -6.88
N VAL A 7 -1.31 -19.17 -7.07
CA VAL A 7 -1.12 -17.95 -6.29
C VAL A 7 -0.83 -16.76 -7.18
N GLY A 8 -1.42 -15.61 -6.86
CA GLY A 8 -1.18 -14.35 -7.55
C GLY A 8 -0.86 -13.21 -6.58
N GLN A 9 -0.21 -12.19 -7.13
CA GLN A 9 0.13 -10.95 -6.44
C GLN A 9 -0.63 -9.79 -7.09
N SER A 10 -1.11 -8.83 -6.29
CA SER A 10 -1.98 -7.77 -6.76
C SER A 10 -1.82 -6.50 -5.92
N GLY A 11 -2.16 -5.36 -6.51
CA GLY A 11 -2.04 -4.05 -5.89
C GLY A 11 -0.61 -3.51 -5.81
N GLY A 12 -0.39 -2.51 -4.96
CA GLY A 12 0.94 -1.94 -4.75
C GLY A 12 1.90 -2.94 -4.11
N PRO A 13 3.11 -3.12 -4.64
CA PRO A 13 4.11 -3.98 -4.01
C PRO A 13 4.50 -3.45 -2.62
N THR A 14 4.72 -4.37 -1.69
CA THR A 14 5.27 -4.08 -0.36
C THR A 14 6.48 -4.98 -0.11
N SER A 15 7.28 -4.68 0.90
CA SER A 15 8.44 -5.51 1.25
C SER A 15 8.08 -6.95 1.65
N VAL A 16 6.81 -7.22 2.00
CA VAL A 16 6.35 -8.54 2.43
C VAL A 16 5.77 -9.38 1.30
N ILE A 17 5.43 -8.78 0.14
CA ILE A 17 4.60 -9.46 -0.87
C ILE A 17 5.27 -10.74 -1.42
N ASN A 18 6.59 -10.73 -1.59
CA ASN A 18 7.34 -11.90 -2.04
C ASN A 18 7.57 -12.92 -0.91
N ALA A 19 7.72 -12.47 0.34
CA ALA A 19 7.77 -13.38 1.49
C ALA A 19 6.44 -14.13 1.66
N SER A 20 5.30 -13.45 1.43
CA SER A 20 3.99 -14.09 1.40
C SER A 20 3.87 -15.13 0.27
N LEU A 21 4.41 -14.81 -0.92
CA LEU A 21 4.46 -15.76 -2.04
C LEU A 21 5.29 -17.01 -1.70
N ALA A 22 6.48 -16.81 -1.11
CA ALA A 22 7.32 -17.90 -0.65
C ALA A 22 6.59 -18.80 0.37
N GLY A 23 5.94 -18.19 1.37
CA GLY A 23 5.17 -18.92 2.38
C GLY A 23 4.01 -19.72 1.80
N VAL A 24 3.29 -19.20 0.80
CA VAL A 24 2.25 -19.96 0.09
C VAL A 24 2.86 -21.14 -0.67
N PHE A 25 3.96 -20.91 -1.41
CA PHE A 25 4.65 -21.96 -2.16
C PHE A 25 5.12 -23.10 -1.24
N GLU A 26 5.90 -22.79 -0.20
CA GLU A 26 6.41 -23.77 0.75
C GLU A 26 5.29 -24.53 1.45
N SER A 27 4.23 -23.84 1.89
CA SER A 27 3.09 -24.45 2.57
C SER A 27 2.29 -25.38 1.64
N CYS A 28 2.09 -25.02 0.39
CA CYS A 28 1.41 -25.86 -0.59
C CYS A 28 2.23 -27.12 -0.90
N LYS A 29 3.53 -26.97 -1.12
CA LYS A 29 4.44 -28.12 -1.38
C LYS A 29 4.49 -29.07 -0.19
N SER A 30 4.65 -28.57 1.02
CA SER A 30 4.69 -29.40 2.23
C SER A 30 3.38 -30.15 2.52
N ARG A 31 2.24 -29.66 2.00
CA ARG A 31 0.91 -30.28 2.13
C ARG A 31 0.54 -31.16 0.94
N GLY A 32 1.45 -31.40 0.01
CA GLY A 32 1.30 -32.34 -1.09
C GLY A 32 0.53 -31.80 -2.30
N ALA A 33 0.56 -30.50 -2.55
CA ALA A 33 0.13 -29.95 -3.83
C ALA A 33 1.06 -30.46 -4.94
N ASP A 34 0.49 -30.99 -6.03
CA ASP A 34 1.27 -31.53 -7.15
C ASP A 34 2.08 -30.39 -7.81
N ILE A 35 1.39 -29.36 -8.27
CA ILE A 35 1.97 -28.17 -8.86
C ILE A 35 1.48 -26.92 -8.11
N VAL A 36 2.36 -25.94 -7.94
CA VAL A 36 2.01 -24.59 -7.46
C VAL A 36 2.26 -23.61 -8.58
N TYR A 37 1.18 -23.14 -9.19
CA TYR A 37 1.24 -22.13 -10.25
C TYR A 37 1.34 -20.72 -9.69
N GLY A 38 2.11 -19.86 -10.35
CA GLY A 38 2.12 -18.41 -10.16
C GLY A 38 1.33 -17.72 -11.27
N MET A 39 0.38 -16.84 -10.93
CA MET A 39 -0.32 -15.99 -11.89
C MET A 39 0.57 -14.80 -12.26
N CYS A 40 1.06 -14.72 -13.49
CA CYS A 40 1.81 -13.57 -13.97
C CYS A 40 0.88 -12.36 -14.15
N ASN A 41 1.10 -11.29 -13.39
CA ASN A 41 0.22 -10.12 -13.32
C ASN A 41 -1.20 -10.41 -12.80
N GLY A 42 -1.30 -11.26 -11.79
CA GLY A 42 -2.54 -11.52 -11.06
C GLY A 42 -3.68 -12.04 -11.92
N VAL A 43 -4.93 -11.68 -11.57
CA VAL A 43 -6.14 -12.15 -12.27
C VAL A 43 -6.18 -11.67 -13.73
N ALA A 44 -5.64 -10.48 -14.04
CA ALA A 44 -5.58 -10.00 -15.44
C ALA A 44 -4.75 -10.95 -16.30
N GLY A 45 -3.60 -11.38 -15.81
CA GLY A 45 -2.76 -12.34 -16.53
C GLY A 45 -3.34 -13.76 -16.54
N LEU A 46 -4.04 -14.16 -15.47
CA LEU A 46 -4.75 -15.45 -15.46
C LEU A 46 -5.82 -15.52 -16.55
N LEU A 47 -6.56 -14.44 -16.79
CA LEU A 47 -7.51 -14.34 -17.91
C LEU A 47 -6.86 -14.49 -19.29
N GLU A 48 -5.57 -14.25 -19.40
CA GLU A 48 -4.75 -14.47 -20.60
C GLU A 48 -3.98 -15.79 -20.54
N GLU A 49 -4.28 -16.66 -19.57
CA GLU A 49 -3.60 -17.93 -19.30
C GLU A 49 -2.08 -17.78 -19.05
N ARG A 50 -1.62 -16.60 -18.56
CA ARG A 50 -0.22 -16.37 -18.24
C ARG A 50 0.09 -16.88 -16.82
N VAL A 51 0.57 -18.12 -16.77
CA VAL A 51 0.94 -18.80 -15.53
C VAL A 51 2.33 -19.41 -15.65
N VAL A 52 2.99 -19.59 -14.52
CA VAL A 52 4.31 -20.26 -14.40
C VAL A 52 4.23 -21.34 -13.32
N ASP A 53 4.83 -22.50 -13.54
CA ASP A 53 5.06 -23.46 -12.47
C ASP A 53 6.19 -22.96 -11.57
N LEU A 54 5.86 -22.60 -10.34
CA LEU A 54 6.82 -22.03 -9.40
C LEU A 54 7.94 -23.02 -9.04
N SER A 55 7.72 -24.35 -9.15
CA SER A 55 8.76 -25.35 -8.91
C SER A 55 9.88 -25.32 -9.97
N THR A 56 9.64 -24.69 -11.13
CA THR A 56 10.66 -24.54 -12.18
C THR A 56 11.57 -23.31 -11.97
N VAL A 57 11.19 -22.40 -11.09
CA VAL A 57 11.91 -21.14 -10.81
C VAL A 57 12.36 -21.03 -9.35
N LEU A 58 11.71 -21.74 -8.45
CA LEU A 58 12.07 -21.84 -7.03
C LEU A 58 12.56 -23.28 -6.79
N THR A 59 13.80 -23.55 -7.19
CA THR A 59 14.32 -24.91 -7.30
C THR A 59 14.98 -25.41 -6.03
N ASP A 60 15.43 -24.50 -5.17
CA ASP A 60 16.10 -24.80 -3.91
C ASP A 60 15.80 -23.74 -2.83
N ASP A 61 16.30 -23.97 -1.62
CA ASP A 61 16.12 -23.07 -0.48
C ASP A 61 16.76 -21.69 -0.71
N LEU A 62 17.81 -21.60 -1.51
CA LEU A 62 18.47 -20.33 -1.84
C LEU A 62 17.55 -19.45 -2.70
N ASP A 63 16.91 -20.04 -3.70
CA ASP A 63 15.93 -19.32 -4.54
C ASP A 63 14.78 -18.74 -3.69
N ILE A 64 14.30 -19.52 -2.71
CA ILE A 64 13.24 -19.11 -1.79
C ILE A 64 13.72 -17.97 -0.88
N GLU A 65 14.91 -18.06 -0.33
CA GLU A 65 15.49 -16.99 0.49
C GLU A 65 15.79 -15.71 -0.33
N LEU A 66 16.22 -15.85 -1.57
CA LEU A 66 16.38 -14.72 -2.50
C LEU A 66 15.03 -14.08 -2.83
N LEU A 67 13.99 -14.89 -3.09
CA LEU A 67 12.63 -14.38 -3.32
C LEU A 67 12.14 -13.53 -2.14
N LYS A 68 12.30 -14.01 -0.90
CA LYS A 68 11.90 -13.28 0.32
C LYS A 68 12.56 -11.90 0.42
N ARG A 69 13.75 -11.72 -0.13
CA ARG A 69 14.54 -10.47 -0.10
C ARG A 69 14.43 -9.65 -1.37
N THR A 70 13.82 -10.18 -2.43
CA THR A 70 13.65 -9.47 -3.70
C THR A 70 12.60 -8.38 -3.55
N PRO A 71 12.91 -7.12 -3.86
CA PRO A 71 11.94 -6.04 -3.82
C PRO A 71 10.92 -6.17 -4.95
N SER A 72 9.78 -5.48 -4.79
CA SER A 72 8.66 -5.49 -5.73
C SER A 72 7.93 -6.84 -5.78
N SER A 73 7.12 -7.06 -6.81
CA SER A 73 6.24 -8.21 -6.98
C SER A 73 6.85 -9.18 -7.98
N PHE A 74 7.31 -10.32 -7.53
CA PHE A 74 8.01 -11.32 -8.36
C PHE A 74 7.17 -11.79 -9.56
N LEU A 75 5.88 -12.05 -9.35
CA LEU A 75 4.95 -12.45 -10.41
C LEU A 75 4.39 -11.27 -11.21
N GLY A 76 4.86 -10.05 -10.94
CA GLY A 76 4.19 -8.85 -11.39
C GLY A 76 2.92 -8.58 -10.58
N SER A 77 2.25 -7.48 -10.87
CA SER A 77 1.02 -7.08 -10.20
C SER A 77 -0.02 -6.62 -11.22
N CYS A 78 -1.27 -6.51 -10.80
CA CYS A 78 -2.32 -5.88 -11.59
C CYS A 78 -3.20 -5.00 -10.69
N ARG A 79 -3.91 -4.08 -11.35
CA ARG A 79 -4.99 -3.28 -10.77
C ARG A 79 -6.28 -3.61 -11.52
N TYR A 80 -6.70 -4.88 -11.44
CA TYR A 80 -7.91 -5.38 -12.09
C TYR A 80 -9.04 -5.46 -11.06
N LYS A 81 -10.10 -4.69 -11.31
CA LYS A 81 -11.32 -4.75 -10.50
C LYS A 81 -12.25 -5.78 -11.13
N LEU A 82 -12.42 -6.92 -10.45
CA LEU A 82 -13.36 -7.95 -10.89
C LEU A 82 -14.78 -7.38 -10.80
N PRO A 83 -15.56 -7.36 -11.91
CA PRO A 83 -16.95 -6.91 -11.87
C PRO A 83 -17.79 -7.83 -10.95
N ASP A 84 -18.98 -7.40 -10.57
CA ASP A 84 -19.94 -8.30 -9.95
C ASP A 84 -20.40 -9.37 -10.95
N TRP A 85 -20.53 -10.61 -10.50
CA TRP A 85 -20.92 -11.70 -11.40
C TRP A 85 -22.36 -11.55 -11.96
N HIS A 86 -23.21 -10.76 -11.31
CA HIS A 86 -24.54 -10.39 -11.85
C HIS A 86 -24.42 -9.42 -13.05
N GLU A 87 -23.37 -8.65 -13.11
CA GLU A 87 -23.09 -7.69 -14.21
C GLU A 87 -22.36 -8.35 -15.38
N ASP A 88 -21.35 -9.19 -15.08
CA ASP A 88 -20.55 -9.88 -16.09
C ASP A 88 -20.16 -11.31 -15.64
N GLU A 89 -21.07 -12.24 -15.82
CA GLU A 89 -20.82 -13.66 -15.52
C GLU A 89 -19.81 -14.30 -16.48
N ALA A 90 -19.61 -13.75 -17.68
CA ALA A 90 -18.71 -14.34 -18.69
C ALA A 90 -17.27 -14.38 -18.21
N VAL A 91 -16.81 -13.34 -17.47
CA VAL A 91 -15.48 -13.28 -16.89
C VAL A 91 -15.29 -14.43 -15.88
N TYR A 92 -16.27 -14.69 -15.03
CA TYR A 92 -16.20 -15.78 -14.03
C TYR A 92 -16.18 -17.14 -14.72
N LYS A 93 -17.04 -17.38 -15.71
CA LYS A 93 -17.03 -18.63 -16.49
C LYS A 93 -15.66 -18.88 -17.11
N LYS A 94 -15.03 -17.84 -17.67
CA LYS A 94 -13.69 -17.93 -18.24
C LYS A 94 -12.64 -18.26 -17.17
N LEU A 95 -12.65 -17.57 -16.02
CA LEU A 95 -11.72 -17.84 -14.91
C LEU A 95 -11.85 -19.29 -14.42
N PHE A 96 -13.08 -19.75 -14.15
CA PHE A 96 -13.30 -21.10 -13.63
C PHE A 96 -12.94 -22.17 -14.65
N ALA A 97 -13.17 -21.95 -15.95
CA ALA A 97 -12.72 -22.86 -17.01
C ALA A 97 -11.18 -22.99 -17.05
N ILE A 98 -10.45 -21.88 -16.85
CA ILE A 98 -8.98 -21.91 -16.74
C ILE A 98 -8.54 -22.67 -15.48
N LEU A 99 -9.17 -22.41 -14.33
CA LEU A 99 -8.87 -23.09 -13.08
C LEU A 99 -9.12 -24.60 -13.15
N GLU A 100 -10.21 -25.02 -13.82
CA GLU A 100 -10.51 -26.43 -14.07
C GLU A 100 -9.47 -27.08 -15.00
N LYS A 101 -9.13 -26.42 -16.12
CA LYS A 101 -8.07 -26.86 -17.06
C LYS A 101 -6.74 -27.10 -16.35
N LEU A 102 -6.39 -26.26 -15.37
CA LEU A 102 -5.17 -26.38 -14.56
C LEU A 102 -5.33 -27.31 -13.34
N ASN A 103 -6.47 -27.98 -13.17
CA ASN A 103 -6.79 -28.84 -12.01
C ASN A 103 -6.57 -28.13 -10.65
N ILE A 104 -6.98 -26.85 -10.54
CA ILE A 104 -6.80 -26.06 -9.33
C ILE A 104 -7.79 -26.48 -8.24
N GLY A 105 -7.28 -26.75 -7.04
CA GLY A 105 -8.08 -26.96 -5.83
C GLY A 105 -7.92 -25.84 -4.80
N TYR A 106 -6.83 -25.08 -4.91
CA TYR A 106 -6.50 -24.01 -3.96
C TYR A 106 -6.08 -22.76 -4.70
N PHE A 107 -6.82 -21.69 -4.49
CA PHE A 107 -6.55 -20.38 -5.10
C PHE A 107 -6.15 -19.38 -4.00
N PHE A 108 -4.95 -18.82 -4.13
CA PHE A 108 -4.42 -17.80 -3.22
C PHE A 108 -4.26 -16.47 -3.94
N TYR A 109 -4.66 -15.38 -3.29
CA TYR A 109 -4.45 -14.05 -3.83
C TYR A 109 -3.86 -13.11 -2.77
N ILE A 110 -2.64 -12.64 -3.04
CA ILE A 110 -1.89 -11.77 -2.14
C ILE A 110 -2.16 -10.32 -2.55
N GLY A 111 -2.73 -9.51 -1.65
CA GLY A 111 -3.02 -8.14 -2.00
C GLY A 111 -3.73 -7.34 -0.92
N GLY A 112 -4.14 -6.11 -1.26
CA GLY A 112 -4.88 -5.20 -0.41
C GLY A 112 -6.40 -5.41 -0.45
N ASN A 113 -7.16 -4.38 -0.08
CA ASN A 113 -8.62 -4.44 0.05
C ASN A 113 -9.33 -4.92 -1.23
N ASP A 114 -8.95 -4.38 -2.40
CA ASP A 114 -9.56 -4.80 -3.68
C ASP A 114 -9.25 -6.26 -4.04
N SER A 115 -8.09 -6.77 -3.59
CA SER A 115 -7.74 -8.18 -3.78
C SER A 115 -8.56 -9.09 -2.88
N MET A 116 -8.88 -8.66 -1.67
CA MET A 116 -9.76 -9.38 -0.75
C MET A 116 -11.22 -9.37 -1.25
N ASP A 117 -11.69 -8.25 -1.81
CA ASP A 117 -12.98 -8.17 -2.52
C ASP A 117 -13.04 -9.17 -3.70
N THR A 118 -11.96 -9.25 -4.50
CA THR A 118 -11.84 -10.23 -5.58
C THR A 118 -11.97 -11.67 -5.06
N ILE A 119 -11.32 -12.01 -3.95
CA ILE A 119 -11.43 -13.33 -3.31
C ILE A 119 -12.85 -13.61 -2.83
N GLY A 120 -13.52 -12.64 -2.20
CA GLY A 120 -14.91 -12.77 -1.77
C GLY A 120 -15.82 -13.09 -2.95
N LYS A 121 -15.75 -12.30 -4.02
CA LYS A 121 -16.53 -12.51 -5.25
C LYS A 121 -16.30 -13.87 -5.90
N LEU A 122 -15.03 -14.33 -5.97
CA LEU A 122 -14.72 -15.64 -6.54
C LEU A 122 -15.23 -16.78 -5.64
N ALA A 123 -15.16 -16.64 -4.32
CA ALA A 123 -15.68 -17.63 -3.39
C ALA A 123 -17.21 -17.73 -3.46
N ASP A 124 -17.91 -16.60 -3.54
CA ASP A 124 -19.38 -16.54 -3.66
C ASP A 124 -19.84 -17.18 -4.97
N TYR A 125 -19.19 -16.85 -6.08
CA TYR A 125 -19.51 -17.46 -7.37
C TYR A 125 -19.17 -18.96 -7.38
N GLY A 126 -18.03 -19.36 -6.78
CA GLY A 126 -17.64 -20.76 -6.63
C GLY A 126 -18.68 -21.57 -5.84
N ALA A 127 -19.18 -21.03 -4.74
CA ALA A 127 -20.24 -21.66 -3.95
C ALA A 127 -21.53 -21.83 -4.76
N ARG A 128 -21.90 -20.83 -5.60
CA ARG A 128 -23.09 -20.89 -6.45
C ARG A 128 -23.04 -22.03 -7.49
N ILE A 129 -21.83 -22.35 -8.01
CA ILE A 129 -21.65 -23.39 -9.04
C ILE A 129 -21.17 -24.72 -8.46
N ASP A 130 -21.25 -24.91 -7.14
CA ASP A 130 -20.77 -26.11 -6.42
C ASP A 130 -19.30 -26.45 -6.72
N SER A 131 -18.44 -25.43 -6.84
CA SER A 131 -17.01 -25.62 -7.07
C SER A 131 -16.27 -26.09 -5.81
N ASP A 132 -15.42 -27.09 -5.93
CA ASP A 132 -14.55 -27.59 -4.85
C ASP A 132 -13.33 -26.69 -4.58
N ILE A 133 -13.12 -25.61 -5.36
CA ILE A 133 -11.96 -24.73 -5.24
C ILE A 133 -12.04 -23.95 -3.92
N ARG A 134 -10.96 -23.96 -3.16
CA ARG A 134 -10.79 -23.17 -1.93
C ARG A 134 -10.13 -21.86 -2.26
N PHE A 135 -10.85 -20.74 -2.05
CA PHE A 135 -10.34 -19.38 -2.26
C PHE A 135 -9.84 -18.80 -0.95
N MET A 136 -8.59 -18.32 -0.94
CA MET A 136 -7.92 -17.78 0.24
C MET A 136 -7.23 -16.46 -0.08
N GLY A 137 -7.62 -15.40 0.63
CA GLY A 137 -6.92 -14.12 0.61
C GLY A 137 -5.69 -14.15 1.52
N VAL A 138 -4.60 -13.58 1.05
CA VAL A 138 -3.38 -13.34 1.84
C VAL A 138 -3.20 -11.82 1.92
N PRO A 139 -3.71 -11.17 2.99
CA PRO A 139 -3.75 -9.72 3.04
C PRO A 139 -2.35 -9.13 3.24
N LYS A 140 -2.11 -7.99 2.58
CA LYS A 140 -0.97 -7.10 2.81
C LYS A 140 -1.40 -5.67 2.58
N THR A 141 -0.96 -4.76 3.43
CA THR A 141 -1.08 -3.31 3.25
C THR A 141 -0.06 -2.61 4.14
N ILE A 142 0.41 -1.44 3.70
CA ILE A 142 1.24 -0.56 4.51
C ILE A 142 0.41 0.40 5.37
N ASP A 143 -0.89 0.52 5.11
CA ASP A 143 -1.76 1.49 5.77
C ASP A 143 -2.12 1.08 7.21
N ASN A 144 -1.89 -0.17 7.57
CA ASN A 144 -2.24 -0.75 8.88
C ASN A 144 -3.73 -0.64 9.21
N ASP A 145 -4.60 -0.83 8.22
CA ASP A 145 -6.04 -0.61 8.28
C ASP A 145 -6.89 -1.89 8.25
N LEU A 146 -6.28 -3.06 8.48
CA LEU A 146 -7.01 -4.32 8.56
C LEU A 146 -7.71 -4.47 9.91
N MET A 147 -8.97 -4.89 9.86
CA MET A 147 -9.76 -5.15 11.06
C MET A 147 -9.13 -6.26 11.92
N VAL A 148 -9.20 -6.10 13.24
CA VAL A 148 -8.72 -7.10 14.22
C VAL A 148 -7.24 -7.47 14.03
N THR A 149 -6.43 -6.53 13.54
CA THR A 149 -5.01 -6.74 13.25
C THR A 149 -4.19 -5.56 13.77
N ASP A 150 -3.27 -5.83 14.71
CA ASP A 150 -2.43 -4.77 15.31
C ASP A 150 -1.37 -4.27 14.32
N HIS A 151 -0.71 -5.20 13.61
CA HIS A 151 0.32 -4.91 12.63
C HIS A 151 0.05 -5.66 11.33
N THR A 152 -0.37 -4.94 10.30
CA THR A 152 -0.64 -5.57 9.00
C THR A 152 0.66 -5.97 8.30
N PRO A 153 0.65 -7.08 7.54
CA PRO A 153 1.82 -7.47 6.74
C PRO A 153 2.21 -6.38 5.74
N GLY A 154 3.41 -5.83 5.91
CA GLY A 154 3.93 -4.70 5.12
C GLY A 154 4.10 -3.41 5.91
N TYR A 155 3.27 -3.15 6.92
CA TYR A 155 3.30 -1.93 7.71
C TYR A 155 4.61 -1.74 8.47
N GLY A 156 5.09 -2.74 9.21
CA GLY A 156 6.29 -2.59 10.04
C GLY A 156 7.53 -2.18 9.25
N SER A 157 7.74 -2.72 8.05
CA SER A 157 8.82 -2.32 7.16
C SER A 157 8.64 -0.89 6.62
N ALA A 158 7.41 -0.51 6.27
CA ALA A 158 7.10 0.84 5.81
C ALA A 158 7.28 1.86 6.94
N ALA A 159 6.83 1.56 8.16
CA ALA A 159 7.02 2.42 9.33
C ALA A 159 8.50 2.63 9.65
N LYS A 160 9.31 1.56 9.60
CA LYS A 160 10.77 1.66 9.75
C LYS A 160 11.40 2.56 8.69
N TYR A 161 10.99 2.40 7.42
CA TYR A 161 11.45 3.23 6.32
C TYR A 161 11.12 4.72 6.56
N ILE A 162 9.87 5.03 6.95
CA ILE A 162 9.46 6.39 7.28
C ILE A 162 10.33 6.97 8.41
N GLY A 163 10.55 6.24 9.49
CA GLY A 163 11.38 6.71 10.60
C GLY A 163 12.81 7.05 10.17
N VAL A 164 13.44 6.21 9.32
CA VAL A 164 14.79 6.44 8.80
C VAL A 164 14.84 7.65 7.87
N VAL A 165 13.95 7.70 6.87
CA VAL A 165 13.93 8.79 5.88
C VAL A 165 13.59 10.13 6.53
N MET A 166 12.65 10.14 7.47
CA MET A 166 12.34 11.37 8.21
C MET A 166 13.53 11.88 9.00
N LYS A 167 14.35 10.99 9.60
CA LYS A 167 15.57 11.38 10.31
C LYS A 167 16.59 12.01 9.34
N GLU A 168 16.75 11.47 8.13
CA GLU A 168 17.61 12.04 7.10
C GLU A 168 17.12 13.42 6.65
N ILE A 169 15.81 13.56 6.41
CA ILE A 169 15.17 14.84 6.01
C ILE A 169 15.35 15.90 7.10
N ILE A 170 15.17 15.54 8.37
CA ILE A 170 15.35 16.46 9.50
C ILE A 170 16.79 16.95 9.56
N ARG A 171 17.77 16.06 9.39
CA ARG A 171 19.19 16.44 9.38
C ARG A 171 19.54 17.36 8.22
N ASP A 172 19.05 17.06 7.02
CA ASP A 172 19.21 17.93 5.84
C ASP A 172 18.55 19.31 6.06
N ALA A 173 17.33 19.34 6.57
CA ALA A 173 16.59 20.58 6.79
C ALA A 173 17.22 21.49 7.87
N THR A 174 17.96 20.94 8.83
CA THR A 174 18.54 21.71 9.95
C THR A 174 19.95 22.24 9.67
N VAL A 175 20.54 21.94 8.50
CA VAL A 175 21.89 22.40 8.12
C VAL A 175 21.98 23.93 8.02
N TYR A 176 20.91 24.59 7.59
CA TYR A 176 20.91 26.03 7.36
C TYR A 176 20.31 26.80 8.54
N GLY A 177 20.98 27.85 9.00
CA GLY A 177 20.50 28.74 10.07
C GLY A 177 19.41 29.75 9.62
N THR A 178 18.78 29.54 8.45
CA THR A 178 17.72 30.40 7.92
C THR A 178 16.35 29.83 8.19
N LYS A 179 15.31 30.66 8.19
CA LYS A 179 13.92 30.18 8.29
C LYS A 179 13.57 29.28 7.12
N TYR A 180 13.14 28.06 7.43
CA TYR A 180 12.83 27.02 6.45
C TYR A 180 11.73 26.10 6.95
N VAL A 181 10.78 25.74 6.10
CA VAL A 181 9.71 24.78 6.43
C VAL A 181 9.70 23.66 5.39
N THR A 182 9.92 22.43 5.83
CA THR A 182 9.79 21.23 5.00
C THR A 182 8.50 20.52 5.36
N VAL A 183 7.63 20.31 4.37
CA VAL A 183 6.40 19.53 4.51
C VAL A 183 6.57 18.21 3.74
N VAL A 184 6.44 17.10 4.44
CA VAL A 184 6.62 15.74 3.89
C VAL A 184 5.27 15.06 3.83
N GLU A 185 4.84 14.69 2.62
CA GLU A 185 3.59 13.95 2.40
C GLU A 185 3.82 12.46 2.54
N ILE A 186 2.99 11.81 3.33
CA ILE A 186 3.09 10.38 3.62
C ILE A 186 1.77 9.71 3.23
N MET A 187 1.86 8.55 2.61
CA MET A 187 0.70 7.74 2.25
C MET A 187 -0.16 7.39 3.47
N GLY A 188 -1.46 7.25 3.25
CA GLY A 188 -2.43 6.88 4.27
C GLY A 188 -3.75 7.64 4.07
N ARG A 189 -4.59 7.16 3.12
CA ARG A 189 -5.84 7.84 2.76
C ARG A 189 -6.80 8.01 3.92
N ASN A 190 -7.01 6.95 4.68
CA ASN A 190 -8.01 6.89 5.74
C ASN A 190 -7.43 6.49 7.11
N ALA A 191 -6.16 6.14 7.15
CA ALA A 191 -5.46 5.71 8.37
C ALA A 191 -4.09 6.40 8.45
N GLY A 192 -3.83 7.07 9.54
CA GLY A 192 -2.63 7.88 9.77
C GLY A 192 -1.42 7.12 10.32
N TRP A 193 -1.46 5.79 10.37
CA TRP A 193 -0.40 4.98 10.98
C TRP A 193 1.00 5.22 10.39
N LEU A 194 1.11 5.32 9.05
CA LEU A 194 2.38 5.62 8.40
C LEU A 194 2.86 7.04 8.70
N THR A 195 1.94 8.01 8.70
CA THR A 195 2.28 9.39 9.06
C THR A 195 2.69 9.50 10.51
N ALA A 196 2.01 8.77 11.41
CA ALA A 196 2.39 8.66 12.82
C ALA A 196 3.77 8.03 13.01
N ALA A 197 4.19 7.11 12.14
CA ALA A 197 5.52 6.51 12.16
C ALA A 197 6.66 7.54 11.96
N ALA A 198 6.37 8.74 11.46
CA ALA A 198 7.35 9.85 11.44
C ALA A 198 7.88 10.19 12.84
N ALA A 199 7.12 9.90 13.89
CA ALA A 199 7.57 10.06 15.29
C ALA A 199 8.77 9.16 15.64
N LEU A 200 8.99 8.05 14.93
CA LEU A 200 10.13 7.16 15.11
C LEU A 200 11.48 7.81 14.72
N ALA A 201 11.46 8.95 14.05
CA ALA A 201 12.68 9.72 13.76
C ALA A 201 13.32 10.29 15.04
N LYS A 202 12.52 10.44 16.11
CA LYS A 202 13.02 10.96 17.40
C LYS A 202 13.94 9.95 18.07
N SER A 203 15.13 10.40 18.47
CA SER A 203 16.16 9.60 19.12
C SER A 203 17.12 10.53 19.88
N ASP A 204 18.11 9.98 20.58
CA ASP A 204 19.08 10.77 21.35
C ASP A 204 19.85 11.79 20.48
N ASP A 205 19.99 11.50 19.18
CA ASP A 205 20.69 12.32 18.20
C ASP A 205 19.78 13.06 17.21
N CYS A 206 18.45 13.02 17.41
CA CYS A 206 17.47 13.67 16.54
C CYS A 206 16.22 14.08 17.31
N GLU A 207 15.87 15.36 17.26
CA GLU A 207 14.69 15.90 17.97
C GLU A 207 13.34 15.35 17.45
N GLY A 208 13.34 14.78 16.24
CA GLY A 208 12.13 14.30 15.56
C GLY A 208 11.43 15.39 14.75
N VAL A 209 10.25 15.05 14.23
CA VAL A 209 9.39 15.98 13.48
C VAL A 209 8.72 16.98 14.42
N ASP A 210 8.46 18.19 13.94
CA ASP A 210 7.84 19.27 14.72
C ASP A 210 6.32 19.15 14.80
N MET A 211 5.72 18.61 13.75
CA MET A 211 4.27 18.43 13.66
C MET A 211 3.95 17.19 12.85
N ILE A 212 2.90 16.46 13.27
CA ILE A 212 2.31 15.34 12.54
C ILE A 212 0.84 15.65 12.35
N CYS A 213 0.36 15.63 11.07
CA CYS A 213 -1.01 15.89 10.71
C CYS A 213 -1.64 14.59 10.20
N LEU A 214 -2.60 14.05 10.95
CA LEU A 214 -3.24 12.76 10.69
C LEU A 214 -4.60 12.93 9.99
N PRO A 215 -5.04 11.99 9.16
CA PRO A 215 -6.32 12.05 8.46
C PRO A 215 -7.53 11.91 9.40
N GLU A 216 -7.32 11.37 10.60
CA GLU A 216 -8.37 11.21 11.63
C GLU A 216 -8.73 12.50 12.34
N VAL A 217 -7.90 13.54 12.19
CA VAL A 217 -8.10 14.83 12.88
C VAL A 217 -8.53 15.89 11.86
N PRO A 218 -9.69 16.54 12.06
CA PRO A 218 -10.10 17.65 11.21
C PRO A 218 -9.01 18.73 11.11
N PHE A 219 -8.73 19.17 9.89
CA PHE A 219 -7.62 20.06 9.60
C PHE A 219 -8.13 21.48 9.31
N ASN A 220 -7.46 22.47 9.91
CA ASN A 220 -7.72 23.88 9.66
C ASN A 220 -6.43 24.56 9.16
N VAL A 221 -6.49 25.11 7.95
CA VAL A 221 -5.33 25.69 7.27
C VAL A 221 -4.79 26.93 8.01
N ASP A 222 -5.66 27.81 8.52
CA ASP A 222 -5.23 29.03 9.21
C ASP A 222 -4.56 28.69 10.54
N HIS A 223 -5.13 27.72 11.27
CA HIS A 223 -4.54 27.22 12.50
C HIS A 223 -3.18 26.53 12.26
N PHE A 224 -3.05 25.82 11.15
CA PHE A 224 -1.77 25.23 10.73
C PHE A 224 -0.69 26.30 10.52
N VAL A 225 -0.99 27.36 9.75
CA VAL A 225 -0.06 28.48 9.50
C VAL A 225 0.35 29.16 10.79
N GLU A 226 -0.62 29.39 11.68
CA GLU A 226 -0.34 30.01 12.98
C GLU A 226 0.58 29.14 13.87
N LYS A 227 0.35 27.82 13.88
CA LYS A 227 1.26 26.92 14.59
C LYS A 227 2.68 26.94 14.03
N VAL A 228 2.83 26.95 12.70
CA VAL A 228 4.14 27.04 12.05
C VAL A 228 4.84 28.34 12.44
N ARG A 229 4.10 29.48 12.43
CA ARG A 229 4.62 30.78 12.86
C ARG A 229 5.19 30.75 14.28
N VAL A 230 4.40 30.24 15.22
CA VAL A 230 4.81 30.12 16.64
C VAL A 230 6.01 29.18 16.81
N MET A 231 6.08 28.08 16.05
CA MET A 231 7.23 27.18 16.07
C MET A 231 8.51 27.86 15.56
N GLN A 232 8.41 28.67 14.52
CA GLN A 232 9.55 29.43 13.98
C GLN A 232 10.07 30.55 14.88
N GLU A 233 9.35 30.94 15.92
CA GLU A 233 9.86 31.80 16.98
C GLU A 233 10.91 31.09 17.87
N LYS A 234 10.83 29.76 17.94
CA LYS A 234 11.70 28.93 18.78
C LYS A 234 12.90 28.36 18.03
N LYS A 235 12.70 27.98 16.76
CA LYS A 235 13.76 27.45 15.90
C LYS A 235 13.52 27.80 14.43
N PRO A 236 14.57 28.04 13.63
CA PRO A 236 14.41 28.49 12.24
C PRO A 236 13.86 27.38 11.33
N SER A 237 14.25 26.15 11.51
CA SER A 237 13.88 25.03 10.63
C SER A 237 12.77 24.19 11.24
N ILE A 238 11.68 24.01 10.50
CA ILE A 238 10.51 23.23 10.90
C ILE A 238 10.28 22.09 9.90
N VAL A 239 10.12 20.86 10.40
CA VAL A 239 9.81 19.67 9.58
C VAL A 239 8.46 19.10 10.00
N ILE A 240 7.56 18.97 9.03
CA ILE A 240 6.17 18.57 9.23
C ILE A 240 5.90 17.31 8.42
N ALA A 241 5.34 16.29 9.05
CA ALA A 241 4.78 15.12 8.39
C ALA A 241 3.27 15.30 8.23
N VAL A 242 2.75 15.13 7.02
CA VAL A 242 1.32 15.24 6.73
C VAL A 242 0.84 14.02 5.96
N SER A 243 -0.32 13.47 6.34
CA SER A 243 -0.95 12.42 5.54
C SER A 243 -1.55 13.00 4.26
N GLU A 244 -1.46 12.26 3.15
CA GLU A 244 -2.18 12.56 1.91
C GLU A 244 -3.69 12.67 2.14
N GLY A 245 -4.21 11.93 3.13
CA GLY A 245 -5.63 11.80 3.46
C GLY A 245 -6.18 12.83 4.43
N VAL A 246 -5.43 13.89 4.78
CA VAL A 246 -5.91 14.93 5.70
C VAL A 246 -7.14 15.63 5.13
N LYS A 247 -8.18 15.80 5.97
CA LYS A 247 -9.48 16.39 5.61
C LYS A 247 -9.78 17.65 6.40
N LEU A 248 -10.44 18.58 5.73
CA LEU A 248 -11.05 19.74 6.37
C LEU A 248 -12.25 19.32 7.22
N GLU A 249 -12.77 20.25 8.05
CA GLU A 249 -13.97 20.02 8.88
C GLU A 249 -15.21 19.67 8.03
N ASP A 250 -15.29 20.13 6.78
CA ASP A 250 -16.37 19.82 5.85
C ASP A 250 -16.22 18.46 5.11
N GLY A 251 -15.14 17.72 5.41
CA GLY A 251 -14.84 16.41 4.85
C GLY A 251 -14.09 16.42 3.51
N ARG A 252 -13.84 17.58 2.89
CA ARG A 252 -13.00 17.68 1.69
C ARG A 252 -11.54 17.39 2.03
N TYR A 253 -10.82 16.75 1.11
CA TYR A 253 -9.39 16.56 1.27
C TYR A 253 -8.63 17.90 1.07
N VAL A 254 -7.57 18.11 1.84
CA VAL A 254 -6.75 19.33 1.72
C VAL A 254 -6.12 19.44 0.34
N CYS A 255 -5.74 18.35 -0.31
CA CYS A 255 -5.24 18.36 -1.69
C CYS A 255 -6.25 18.90 -2.71
N GLU A 256 -7.56 18.79 -2.45
CA GLU A 256 -8.61 19.34 -3.34
C GLU A 256 -8.65 20.87 -3.36
N LEU A 257 -7.95 21.55 -2.45
CA LEU A 257 -7.78 23.01 -2.46
C LEU A 257 -6.68 23.48 -3.42
N ALA A 258 -5.90 22.55 -4.00
CA ALA A 258 -4.91 22.87 -5.02
C ALA A 258 -5.56 22.97 -6.41
N ASP A 259 -5.19 23.96 -7.20
CA ASP A 259 -5.79 24.22 -8.52
C ASP A 259 -5.46 23.14 -9.58
N ASP A 260 -4.56 22.19 -9.28
CA ASP A 260 -3.90 21.33 -10.27
C ASP A 260 -4.39 19.86 -10.29
N VAL A 261 -5.48 19.50 -9.61
CA VAL A 261 -5.72 18.07 -9.37
C VAL A 261 -7.03 17.57 -9.93
N HIS A 262 -6.94 16.44 -10.65
CA HIS A 262 -7.98 15.38 -10.53
C HIS A 262 -7.68 14.17 -11.44
N ALA A 263 -6.51 13.51 -11.22
CA ALA A 263 -6.29 12.18 -11.76
C ALA A 263 -7.05 11.14 -10.91
N VAL A 264 -7.71 10.21 -11.57
CA VAL A 264 -8.33 9.03 -10.95
C VAL A 264 -7.41 7.84 -11.18
N ASP A 265 -7.17 7.04 -10.15
CA ASP A 265 -6.36 5.84 -10.29
C ASP A 265 -7.11 4.72 -11.06
N ALA A 266 -6.40 3.64 -11.38
CA ALA A 266 -6.97 2.53 -12.15
C ALA A 266 -8.11 1.77 -11.41
N PHE A 267 -8.33 2.03 -10.11
CA PHE A 267 -9.47 1.51 -9.34
C PHE A 267 -10.63 2.49 -9.23
N GLY A 268 -10.52 3.69 -9.81
CA GLY A 268 -11.55 4.72 -9.75
C GLY A 268 -11.47 5.61 -8.50
N HIS A 269 -10.39 5.53 -7.70
CA HIS A 269 -10.19 6.41 -6.57
C HIS A 269 -9.54 7.73 -7.01
N LYS A 270 -9.94 8.85 -6.38
CA LYS A 270 -9.25 10.13 -6.57
C LYS A 270 -7.78 9.99 -6.14
N ALA A 271 -6.85 10.49 -6.94
CA ALA A 271 -5.45 10.61 -6.55
C ALA A 271 -5.34 11.67 -5.44
N LEU A 272 -4.89 11.25 -4.26
CA LEU A 272 -4.69 12.14 -3.10
C LEU A 272 -3.22 12.56 -3.03
N THR A 273 -2.78 13.38 -4.00
CA THR A 273 -1.41 13.91 -4.01
C THR A 273 -1.44 15.42 -4.05
N GLY A 274 -0.46 16.06 -3.42
CA GLY A 274 -0.31 17.51 -3.47
C GLY A 274 -0.66 18.25 -2.18
N THR A 275 -1.06 17.56 -1.13
CA THR A 275 -1.31 18.14 0.20
C THR A 275 -0.07 18.89 0.71
N ALA A 276 1.13 18.26 0.68
CA ALA A 276 2.35 18.93 1.11
C ALA A 276 2.70 20.15 0.26
N ARG A 277 2.51 20.06 -1.06
CA ARG A 277 2.74 21.19 -1.98
C ARG A 277 1.80 22.34 -1.66
N PHE A 278 0.52 22.06 -1.50
CA PHE A 278 -0.47 23.08 -1.15
C PHE A 278 -0.10 23.76 0.16
N LEU A 279 0.17 23.00 1.22
CA LEU A 279 0.54 23.54 2.53
C LEU A 279 1.84 24.32 2.51
N ALA A 280 2.87 23.86 1.81
CA ALA A 280 4.13 24.58 1.62
C ALA A 280 3.91 25.92 0.93
N ASN A 281 3.06 25.98 -0.11
CA ASN A 281 2.70 27.21 -0.80
C ASN A 281 1.90 28.18 0.10
N VAL A 282 0.99 27.66 0.90
CA VAL A 282 0.22 28.48 1.88
C VAL A 282 1.17 29.09 2.90
N VAL A 283 2.11 28.31 3.45
CA VAL A 283 3.13 28.82 4.38
C VAL A 283 3.99 29.90 3.71
N ALA A 284 4.49 29.67 2.49
CA ALA A 284 5.31 30.64 1.77
C ALA A 284 4.59 31.97 1.47
N ARG A 285 3.26 31.93 1.28
CA ARG A 285 2.44 33.14 1.03
C ARG A 285 2.19 33.98 2.30
N ASN A 286 2.13 33.31 3.46
CA ASN A 286 1.73 33.93 4.73
C ASN A 286 2.90 34.23 5.66
N LEU A 287 4.03 33.57 5.48
CA LEU A 287 5.20 33.70 6.36
C LEU A 287 6.45 34.04 5.52
N ASP A 288 7.34 34.89 6.07
CA ASP A 288 8.65 35.17 5.48
C ASP A 288 9.60 33.98 5.74
N THR A 289 9.42 32.91 4.97
CA THR A 289 10.18 31.67 5.13
C THR A 289 10.30 30.92 3.80
N LYS A 290 11.41 30.20 3.61
CA LYS A 290 11.56 29.28 2.49
C LYS A 290 10.79 28.00 2.80
N THR A 291 10.20 27.38 1.76
CA THR A 291 9.43 26.16 1.91
C THR A 291 9.90 25.09 0.92
N ARG A 292 9.75 23.84 1.32
CA ARG A 292 9.98 22.64 0.50
C ARG A 292 8.86 21.64 0.75
N CYS A 293 8.40 20.98 -0.31
CA CYS A 293 7.52 19.81 -0.21
C CYS A 293 8.24 18.56 -0.73
N ILE A 294 8.03 17.45 -0.08
CA ILE A 294 8.57 16.14 -0.43
C ILE A 294 7.40 15.15 -0.47
#